data_3078509a89c6d04dfa4161dbb91cee8c
#
_entry.id   3078509a89c6d04dfa4161dbb91cee8c
#
_cell.length_a   1.000
_cell.length_b   1.000
_cell.length_c   1.000
_cell.angle_alpha   90.00
_cell.angle_beta   90.00
_cell.angle_gamma   90.00
#
_symmetry.space_group_name_H-M   'P 1'
#
loop_
_entity.id
_entity.type
_entity.pdbx_description
1 polymer ?
#
loop_
_entity_poly.entity_id
_entity_poly.type
_entity_poly.pdbx_seq_one_letter_code
_entity_poly.pdbx_strand_id
1 'polypeptide(L)'
;FDLASYTKEVCPLNVELLPDAKDTMCPACQEATGFNPSFYYADFISAQQRAYNLTPHFTYLAYFSPKHVKAGISSETRGIERLLEQGARAARIVGRFGCADDARELEAALCAQPGILETMRASKKVDLLVNERFDFVEAKAVLDDVVERLGLEGAEPAQDLSPHYFGGPSPDCHDLQVPEGHDGEC
;
A
#
# COMPACT_ATOMS: atom_id res chain seq x y z
N PHE A 1 18.65 5.80 1.44
CA PHE A 1 17.50 4.99 1.86
C PHE A 1 17.99 3.63 2.30
N ASP A 2 17.75 3.27 3.54
CA ASP A 2 18.06 1.96 4.07
C ASP A 2 16.80 1.08 4.03
N LEU A 3 16.84 0.00 3.26
CA LEU A 3 15.72 -0.93 3.12
C LEU A 3 15.44 -1.71 4.40
N ALA A 4 16.47 -2.04 5.19
CA ALA A 4 16.30 -2.86 6.40
C ALA A 4 15.58 -2.11 7.51
N SER A 5 15.91 -0.84 7.74
CA SER A 5 15.28 0.04 8.72
C SER A 5 14.13 0.86 8.15
N TYR A 6 13.96 0.84 6.82
CA TYR A 6 13.02 1.67 6.08
C TYR A 6 13.18 3.17 6.36
N THR A 7 14.41 3.62 6.61
CA THR A 7 14.70 5.03 6.87
C THR A 7 14.97 5.79 5.58
N LYS A 8 14.41 6.99 5.48
CA LYS A 8 14.66 7.91 4.37
C LYS A 8 15.86 8.77 4.73
N GLU A 9 16.88 8.70 3.89
CA GLU A 9 18.04 9.56 3.99
C GLU A 9 18.01 10.64 2.91
N VAL A 10 18.56 11.80 3.21
CA VAL A 10 18.70 12.86 2.22
C VAL A 10 19.65 12.40 1.11
N CYS A 11 19.34 12.72 -0.13
CA CYS A 11 20.21 12.42 -1.26
C CYS A 11 21.61 13.01 -1.04
N PRO A 12 22.68 12.21 -1.00
CA PRO A 12 24.03 12.71 -0.72
C PRO A 12 24.55 13.66 -1.82
N LEU A 13 23.98 13.59 -3.02
CA LEU A 13 24.31 14.46 -4.14
C LEU A 13 23.36 15.66 -4.24
N ASN A 14 22.36 15.74 -3.36
CA ASN A 14 21.32 16.78 -3.37
C ASN A 14 20.75 17.06 -4.78
N VAL A 15 20.48 15.97 -5.53
CA VAL A 15 19.93 16.07 -6.89
C VAL A 15 18.47 16.49 -6.80
N GLU A 16 18.13 17.57 -7.48
CA GLU A 16 16.75 18.01 -7.66
C GLU A 16 16.08 17.16 -8.74
N LEU A 17 14.94 16.58 -8.43
CA LEU A 17 14.13 15.82 -9.37
C LEU A 17 13.14 16.78 -10.04
N LEU A 18 12.93 16.61 -11.35
CA LEU A 18 11.92 17.38 -12.06
C LEU A 18 10.52 17.03 -11.54
N PRO A 19 9.57 18.00 -11.54
CA PRO A 19 8.21 17.78 -11.04
C PRO A 19 7.46 16.64 -11.76
N ASP A 20 7.83 16.36 -13.00
CA ASP A 20 7.28 15.28 -13.84
C ASP A 20 8.12 14.00 -13.86
N ALA A 21 9.17 13.93 -13.02
CA ALA A 21 10.00 12.74 -12.92
C ALA A 21 9.15 11.52 -12.51
N LYS A 22 9.28 10.44 -13.25
CA LYS A 22 8.59 9.18 -12.94
C LYS A 22 9.19 8.47 -11.73
N ASP A 23 10.47 8.68 -11.50
CA ASP A 23 11.22 8.06 -10.42
C ASP A 23 11.29 9.00 -9.21
N THR A 24 11.11 8.42 -8.04
CA THR A 24 11.17 9.15 -6.75
C THR A 24 12.59 9.28 -6.19
N MET A 25 13.58 8.73 -6.90
CA MET A 25 15.00 8.75 -6.55
C MET A 25 15.84 9.06 -7.78
N CYS A 26 16.94 9.79 -7.59
CA CYS A 26 17.90 9.97 -8.66
C CYS A 26 18.64 8.67 -9.00
N PRO A 27 19.24 8.53 -10.22
CA PRO A 27 19.91 7.31 -10.61
C PRO A 27 21.00 6.84 -9.65
N ALA A 28 21.77 7.75 -9.06
CA ALA A 28 22.80 7.39 -8.07
C ALA A 28 22.20 6.82 -6.78
N CYS A 29 21.06 7.34 -6.32
CA CYS A 29 20.35 6.79 -5.17
C CYS A 29 19.70 5.44 -5.51
N GLN A 30 19.18 5.26 -6.70
CA GLN A 30 18.64 3.98 -7.15
C GLN A 30 19.74 2.91 -7.19
N GLU A 31 20.90 3.25 -7.72
CA GLU A 31 22.06 2.35 -7.76
C GLU A 31 22.57 2.02 -6.35
N ALA A 32 22.69 3.03 -5.48
CA ALA A 32 23.18 2.86 -4.11
C ALA A 32 22.24 2.00 -3.25
N THR A 33 20.93 2.17 -3.38
CA THR A 33 19.95 1.36 -2.65
C THR A 33 19.77 -0.01 -3.27
N GLY A 34 20.01 -0.14 -4.56
CA GLY A 34 19.69 -1.36 -5.32
C GLY A 34 18.22 -1.74 -5.26
N PHE A 35 17.35 -0.81 -4.84
CA PHE A 35 15.92 -1.05 -4.75
C PHE A 35 15.29 -1.06 -6.14
N ASN A 36 14.67 -2.16 -6.49
CA ASN A 36 13.90 -2.29 -7.71
C ASN A 36 12.45 -2.62 -7.36
N PRO A 37 11.50 -1.68 -7.53
CA PRO A 37 10.08 -1.93 -7.27
C PRO A 37 9.50 -3.03 -8.17
N SER A 38 10.12 -3.27 -9.34
CA SER A 38 9.74 -4.36 -10.26
C SER A 38 10.55 -5.63 -10.05
N PHE A 39 11.16 -5.82 -8.89
CA PHE A 39 12.05 -6.95 -8.61
C PHE A 39 11.40 -8.34 -8.80
N TYR A 40 10.08 -8.41 -8.79
CA TYR A 40 9.32 -9.62 -9.09
C TYR A 40 9.57 -10.18 -10.49
N TYR A 41 9.89 -9.29 -11.43
CA TYR A 41 10.13 -9.62 -12.83
C TYR A 41 11.59 -9.35 -13.25
N ALA A 42 12.45 -9.04 -12.27
CA ALA A 42 13.84 -8.71 -12.54
C ALA A 42 14.69 -9.98 -12.59
N ASP A 43 15.49 -10.12 -13.65
CA ASP A 43 16.47 -11.21 -13.78
C ASP A 43 17.57 -11.15 -12.70
N PHE A 44 17.72 -9.97 -12.07
CA PHE A 44 18.69 -9.73 -11.02
C PHE A 44 18.12 -8.83 -9.90
N ILE A 45 18.38 -9.21 -8.66
CA ILE A 45 18.09 -8.39 -7.47
C ILE A 45 19.38 -8.16 -6.69
N SER A 46 19.54 -6.96 -6.11
CA SER A 46 20.69 -6.61 -5.29
C SER A 46 20.76 -7.46 -4.02
N ALA A 47 21.95 -7.55 -3.42
CA ALA A 47 22.13 -8.25 -2.15
C ALA A 47 21.27 -7.61 -1.03
N GLN A 48 21.11 -6.27 -1.04
CA GLN A 48 20.27 -5.55 -0.09
C GLN A 48 18.79 -5.89 -0.28
N GLN A 49 18.30 -5.92 -1.52
CA GLN A 49 16.92 -6.32 -1.82
C GLN A 49 16.67 -7.78 -1.40
N ARG A 50 17.64 -8.66 -1.63
CA ARG A 50 17.55 -10.06 -1.20
C ARG A 50 17.46 -10.17 0.31
N ALA A 51 18.30 -9.43 1.05
CA ALA A 51 18.26 -9.40 2.51
C ALA A 51 16.90 -8.89 3.02
N TYR A 52 16.37 -7.83 2.40
CA TYR A 52 15.04 -7.31 2.71
C TYR A 52 13.93 -8.33 2.44
N ASN A 53 13.99 -9.05 1.34
CA ASN A 53 13.00 -10.08 0.99
C ASN A 53 12.98 -11.26 1.99
N LEU A 54 14.09 -11.50 2.69
CA LEU A 54 14.20 -12.52 3.74
C LEU A 54 13.67 -12.06 5.11
N THR A 55 13.25 -10.82 5.25
CA THR A 55 12.59 -10.34 6.49
C THR A 55 11.11 -10.76 6.52
N PRO A 56 10.48 -10.78 7.71
CA PRO A 56 9.05 -11.07 7.82
C PRO A 56 8.18 -10.11 7.02
N HIS A 57 7.18 -10.64 6.33
CA HIS A 57 6.22 -9.93 5.52
C HIS A 57 4.79 -10.37 5.84
N PHE A 58 3.83 -9.53 5.48
CA PHE A 58 2.41 -9.87 5.55
C PHE A 58 1.70 -9.58 4.22
N THR A 59 0.66 -10.35 3.96
CA THR A 59 -0.29 -10.11 2.86
C THR A 59 -1.56 -9.48 3.43
N TYR A 60 -2.10 -8.49 2.74
CA TYR A 60 -3.26 -7.74 3.18
C TYR A 60 -4.29 -7.54 2.06
N LEU A 61 -5.54 -7.35 2.46
CA LEU A 61 -6.61 -6.80 1.65
C LEU A 61 -6.86 -5.35 2.07
N ALA A 62 -6.85 -4.44 1.10
CA ALA A 62 -7.11 -3.02 1.28
C ALA A 62 -8.46 -2.66 0.62
N TYR A 63 -9.38 -2.08 1.39
CA TYR A 63 -10.70 -1.69 0.93
C TYR A 63 -10.71 -0.21 0.50
N PHE A 64 -11.26 0.05 -0.67
CA PHE A 64 -11.49 1.38 -1.21
C PHE A 64 -12.97 1.67 -1.47
N SER A 65 -13.73 0.67 -1.87
CA SER A 65 -15.19 0.69 -2.01
C SER A 65 -15.72 -0.76 -2.09
N PRO A 66 -17.04 -0.99 -2.06
CA PRO A 66 -17.62 -2.34 -2.14
C PRO A 66 -17.17 -3.16 -3.37
N LYS A 67 -16.78 -2.48 -4.45
CA LYS A 67 -16.32 -3.10 -5.70
C LYS A 67 -14.81 -3.03 -5.90
N HIS A 68 -14.07 -2.45 -4.96
CA HIS A 68 -12.64 -2.20 -5.10
C HIS A 68 -11.88 -2.63 -3.86
N VAL A 69 -11.54 -3.91 -3.83
CA VAL A 69 -10.64 -4.53 -2.86
C VAL A 69 -9.33 -4.85 -3.57
N LYS A 70 -8.21 -4.46 -2.97
CA LYS A 70 -6.87 -4.67 -3.51
C LYS A 70 -6.08 -5.60 -2.58
N ALA A 71 -5.41 -6.61 -3.13
CA ALA A 71 -4.39 -7.35 -2.40
C ALA A 71 -3.03 -6.65 -2.50
N GLY A 72 -2.16 -6.91 -1.53
CA GLY A 72 -0.80 -6.41 -1.51
C GLY A 72 0.02 -7.04 -0.40
N ILE A 73 1.35 -6.86 -0.49
CA ILE A 73 2.29 -7.29 0.56
C ILE A 73 3.02 -6.11 1.16
N SER A 74 3.55 -6.31 2.35
CA SER A 74 4.48 -5.39 3.00
C SER A 74 5.36 -6.11 4.01
N SER A 75 6.55 -5.55 4.29
CA SER A 75 7.33 -6.01 5.42
C SER A 75 6.64 -5.66 6.74
N GLU A 76 6.86 -6.48 7.75
CA GLU A 76 6.37 -6.25 9.12
C GLU A 76 6.84 -4.91 9.70
N THR A 77 8.05 -4.47 9.34
CA THR A 77 8.62 -3.20 9.82
C THR A 77 7.84 -1.98 9.36
N ARG A 78 7.10 -2.07 8.26
CA ARG A 78 6.24 -0.97 7.77
C ARG A 78 4.88 -0.94 8.44
N GLY A 79 4.41 -2.06 8.95
CA GLY A 79 3.14 -2.17 9.66
C GLY A 79 2.00 -1.44 8.97
N ILE A 80 1.23 -0.69 9.77
CA ILE A 80 0.06 0.08 9.32
C ILE A 80 0.42 1.20 8.32
N GLU A 81 1.63 1.77 8.39
CA GLU A 81 2.04 2.87 7.49
C GLU A 81 1.89 2.51 6.02
N ARG A 82 2.19 1.24 5.68
CA ARG A 82 1.99 0.76 4.31
C ARG A 82 0.53 0.80 3.87
N LEU A 83 -0.39 0.48 4.75
CA LEU A 83 -1.83 0.49 4.47
C LEU A 83 -2.33 1.93 4.27
N LEU A 84 -1.84 2.85 5.11
CA LEU A 84 -2.14 4.28 5.02
C LEU A 84 -1.59 4.89 3.73
N GLU A 85 -0.36 4.58 3.35
CA GLU A 85 0.24 5.03 2.08
C GLU A 85 -0.55 4.56 0.84
N GLN A 86 -1.24 3.43 0.94
CA GLN A 86 -2.13 2.99 -0.14
C GLN A 86 -3.39 3.86 -0.28
N GLY A 87 -3.70 4.68 0.73
CA GLY A 87 -4.96 5.44 0.79
C GLY A 87 -6.17 4.54 1.05
N ALA A 88 -5.96 3.37 1.68
CA ALA A 88 -7.04 2.47 2.04
C ALA A 88 -7.83 3.01 3.22
N ARG A 89 -9.15 2.88 3.21
CA ARG A 89 -10.04 3.33 4.30
C ARG A 89 -10.26 2.27 5.37
N ALA A 90 -10.18 0.99 4.96
CA ALA A 90 -10.11 -0.16 5.84
C ALA A 90 -9.15 -1.19 5.25
N ALA A 91 -8.60 -2.06 6.08
CA ALA A 91 -7.74 -3.15 5.65
C ALA A 91 -7.88 -4.38 6.54
N ARG A 92 -7.43 -5.52 6.03
CA ARG A 92 -7.36 -6.77 6.78
C ARG A 92 -6.08 -7.51 6.42
N ILE A 93 -5.27 -7.88 7.41
CA ILE A 93 -4.13 -8.77 7.22
C ILE A 93 -4.67 -10.19 7.09
N VAL A 94 -4.27 -10.89 6.03
CA VAL A 94 -4.78 -12.22 5.69
C VAL A 94 -3.72 -13.32 5.76
N GLY A 95 -2.47 -12.95 6.00
CA GLY A 95 -1.39 -13.90 6.25
C GLY A 95 -0.11 -13.20 6.68
N ARG A 96 0.68 -13.86 7.53
CA ARG A 96 2.01 -13.43 7.97
C ARG A 96 3.02 -14.50 7.63
N PHE A 97 4.17 -14.10 7.09
CA PHE A 97 5.16 -14.98 6.50
C PHE A 97 6.57 -14.59 6.92
N GLY A 98 7.47 -15.56 6.95
CA GLY A 98 8.87 -15.34 7.28
C GLY A 98 9.67 -14.59 6.22
N CYS A 99 9.14 -14.50 4.98
CA CYS A 99 9.79 -13.84 3.86
C CYS A 99 8.78 -13.23 2.88
N ALA A 100 9.28 -12.39 1.96
CA ALA A 100 8.47 -11.74 0.94
C ALA A 100 7.93 -12.73 -0.11
N ASP A 101 8.65 -13.80 -0.41
CA ASP A 101 8.28 -14.73 -1.49
C ASP A 101 7.02 -15.50 -1.13
N ASP A 102 6.91 -16.00 0.11
CA ASP A 102 5.72 -16.68 0.61
C ASP A 102 4.50 -15.72 0.67
N ALA A 103 4.74 -14.49 1.14
CA ALA A 103 3.69 -13.46 1.18
C ALA A 103 3.15 -13.13 -0.22
N ARG A 104 4.03 -13.14 -1.22
CA ARG A 104 3.71 -12.88 -2.62
C ARG A 104 2.94 -14.01 -3.26
N GLU A 105 3.27 -15.26 -2.92
CA GLU A 105 2.54 -16.41 -3.41
C GLU A 105 1.05 -16.29 -3.04
N LEU A 106 0.75 -15.91 -1.80
CA LEU A 106 -0.62 -15.63 -1.38
C LEU A 106 -1.20 -14.41 -2.11
N GLU A 107 -0.45 -13.30 -2.26
CA GLU A 107 -0.91 -12.12 -3.01
C GLU A 107 -1.30 -12.49 -4.44
N ALA A 108 -0.46 -13.25 -5.15
CA ALA A 108 -0.72 -13.68 -6.51
C ALA A 108 -1.97 -14.56 -6.60
N ALA A 109 -2.14 -15.49 -5.65
CA ALA A 109 -3.33 -16.34 -5.58
C ALA A 109 -4.61 -15.53 -5.34
N LEU A 110 -4.53 -14.46 -4.50
CA LEU A 110 -5.64 -13.55 -4.26
C LEU A 110 -5.96 -12.70 -5.50
N CYS A 111 -4.95 -12.14 -6.15
CA CYS A 111 -5.12 -11.32 -7.35
C CYS A 111 -5.69 -12.12 -8.55
N ALA A 112 -5.53 -13.44 -8.56
CA ALA A 112 -6.16 -14.32 -9.55
C ALA A 112 -7.68 -14.50 -9.30
N GLN A 113 -8.21 -14.06 -8.15
CA GLN A 113 -9.61 -14.22 -7.81
C GLN A 113 -10.46 -13.06 -8.36
N PRO A 114 -11.67 -13.33 -8.84
CA PRO A 114 -12.59 -12.28 -9.27
C PRO A 114 -12.86 -11.24 -8.18
N GLY A 115 -12.77 -9.97 -8.54
CA GLY A 115 -13.07 -8.84 -7.63
C GLY A 115 -11.90 -8.39 -6.75
N ILE A 116 -10.73 -9.02 -6.87
CA ILE A 116 -9.51 -8.59 -6.16
C ILE A 116 -8.54 -7.97 -7.17
N LEU A 117 -8.04 -6.78 -6.83
CA LEU A 117 -7.14 -6.00 -7.68
C LEU A 117 -5.70 -6.13 -7.19
N GLU A 118 -4.76 -6.25 -8.12
CA GLU A 118 -3.32 -6.13 -7.85
C GLU A 118 -2.89 -4.67 -7.79
N THR A 119 -3.42 -3.85 -8.70
CA THR A 119 -3.04 -2.44 -8.83
C THR A 119 -4.26 -1.54 -8.92
N MET A 120 -4.11 -0.30 -8.43
CA MET A 120 -5.11 0.76 -8.59
C MET A 120 -4.42 2.10 -8.80
N ARG A 121 -4.80 2.80 -9.87
CA ARG A 121 -4.26 4.13 -10.20
C ARG A 121 -4.63 5.15 -9.12
N ALA A 122 -3.72 6.09 -8.84
CA ALA A 122 -3.95 7.15 -7.87
C ALA A 122 -5.22 7.98 -8.19
N SER A 123 -5.44 8.32 -9.45
CA SER A 123 -6.66 9.04 -9.89
C SER A 123 -7.95 8.28 -9.55
N LYS A 124 -7.95 6.94 -9.67
CA LYS A 124 -9.12 6.13 -9.27
C LYS A 124 -9.33 6.11 -7.77
N LYS A 125 -8.25 6.08 -6.98
CA LYS A 125 -8.33 6.15 -5.51
C LYS A 125 -8.92 7.50 -5.07
N VAL A 126 -8.49 8.60 -5.67
CA VAL A 126 -9.03 9.93 -5.42
C VAL A 126 -10.51 10.00 -5.82
N ASP A 127 -10.87 9.49 -6.98
CA ASP A 127 -12.27 9.43 -7.43
C ASP A 127 -13.17 8.68 -6.43
N LEU A 128 -12.72 7.53 -5.94
CA LEU A 128 -13.44 6.76 -4.92
C LEU A 128 -13.51 7.52 -3.57
N LEU A 129 -12.44 8.18 -3.18
CA LEU A 129 -12.40 8.97 -1.94
C LEU A 129 -13.43 10.09 -1.96
N VAL A 130 -13.60 10.76 -3.10
CA VAL A 130 -14.51 11.90 -3.26
C VAL A 130 -15.96 11.44 -3.45
N ASN A 131 -16.20 10.38 -4.22
CA ASN A 131 -17.54 10.01 -4.68
C ASN A 131 -18.18 8.86 -3.91
N GLU A 132 -17.40 8.10 -3.13
CA GLU A 132 -17.92 6.96 -2.38
C GLU A 132 -17.95 7.26 -0.89
N ARG A 133 -19.12 7.18 -0.29
CA ARG A 133 -19.25 7.29 1.17
C ARG A 133 -18.59 6.09 1.83
N PHE A 134 -17.84 6.34 2.90
CA PHE A 134 -17.23 5.28 3.69
C PHE A 134 -18.10 4.90 4.89
N ASP A 135 -18.33 3.62 5.03
CA ASP A 135 -18.91 3.00 6.23
C ASP A 135 -18.04 1.78 6.60
N PHE A 136 -17.51 1.78 7.81
CA PHE A 136 -16.63 0.70 8.27
C PHE A 136 -17.39 -0.63 8.43
N VAL A 137 -18.66 -0.61 8.78
CA VAL A 137 -19.47 -1.84 8.91
C VAL A 137 -19.62 -2.51 7.56
N GLU A 138 -19.89 -1.72 6.51
CA GLU A 138 -19.95 -2.23 5.13
C GLU A 138 -18.55 -2.71 4.67
N ALA A 139 -17.49 -1.92 4.91
CA ALA A 139 -16.13 -2.29 4.54
C ALA A 139 -15.70 -3.60 5.19
N LYS A 140 -15.99 -3.75 6.48
CA LYS A 140 -15.74 -4.98 7.23
C LYS A 140 -16.49 -6.17 6.63
N ALA A 141 -17.77 -6.01 6.32
CA ALA A 141 -18.58 -7.08 5.74
C ALA A 141 -18.04 -7.54 4.39
N VAL A 142 -17.56 -6.60 3.54
CA VAL A 142 -16.93 -6.93 2.25
C VAL A 142 -15.62 -7.70 2.46
N LEU A 143 -14.77 -7.27 3.41
CA LEU A 143 -13.51 -7.95 3.70
C LEU A 143 -13.73 -9.32 4.35
N ASP A 144 -14.75 -9.47 5.19
CA ASP A 144 -15.13 -10.74 5.80
C ASP A 144 -15.63 -11.73 4.73
N ASP A 145 -16.46 -11.28 3.79
CA ASP A 145 -16.95 -12.10 2.66
C ASP A 145 -15.79 -12.65 1.82
N VAL A 146 -14.80 -11.80 1.51
CA VAL A 146 -13.61 -12.25 0.78
C VAL A 146 -12.86 -13.33 1.54
N VAL A 147 -12.65 -13.15 2.84
CA VAL A 147 -11.93 -14.10 3.69
C VAL A 147 -12.69 -15.42 3.80
N GLU A 148 -14.01 -15.38 4.01
CA GLU A 148 -14.86 -16.57 4.12
C GLU A 148 -14.92 -17.32 2.78
N ARG A 149 -15.18 -16.61 1.69
CA ARG A 149 -15.27 -17.19 0.33
C ARG A 149 -13.99 -17.87 -0.11
N LEU A 150 -12.82 -17.35 0.30
CA LEU A 150 -11.52 -17.89 -0.07
C LEU A 150 -10.91 -18.82 0.99
N GLY A 151 -11.59 -19.03 2.12
CA GLY A 151 -11.12 -19.91 3.18
C GLY A 151 -9.78 -19.48 3.79
N LEU A 152 -9.57 -18.16 3.97
CA LEU A 152 -8.30 -17.61 4.47
C LEU A 152 -8.21 -17.81 5.98
N GLU A 153 -7.70 -18.96 6.38
CA GLU A 153 -7.47 -19.29 7.79
C GLU A 153 -6.38 -18.41 8.39
N GLY A 154 -6.61 -17.90 9.60
CA GLY A 154 -5.65 -17.02 10.30
C GLY A 154 -5.71 -15.54 9.89
N ALA A 155 -6.70 -15.13 9.08
CA ALA A 155 -6.91 -13.72 8.80
C ALA A 155 -7.27 -12.93 10.07
N GLU A 156 -6.60 -11.78 10.26
CA GLU A 156 -6.84 -10.90 11.41
C GLU A 156 -8.18 -10.15 11.27
N PRO A 157 -8.70 -9.53 12.34
CA PRO A 157 -9.86 -8.67 12.23
C PRO A 157 -9.64 -7.51 11.26
N ALA A 158 -10.68 -7.11 10.55
CA ALA A 158 -10.65 -5.89 9.73
C ALA A 158 -10.39 -4.66 10.62
N GLN A 159 -9.59 -3.72 10.11
CA GLN A 159 -9.18 -2.50 10.79
C GLN A 159 -9.77 -1.29 10.08
N ASP A 160 -10.36 -0.37 10.84
CA ASP A 160 -10.70 0.97 10.36
C ASP A 160 -9.44 1.84 10.35
N LEU A 161 -9.09 2.35 9.18
CA LEU A 161 -7.93 3.21 8.99
C LEU A 161 -8.27 4.71 9.04
N SER A 162 -9.56 5.06 9.02
CA SER A 162 -10.02 6.45 9.02
C SER A 162 -9.46 7.30 10.16
N PRO A 163 -9.39 6.79 11.42
CA PRO A 163 -8.86 7.58 12.54
C PRO A 163 -7.40 7.99 12.36
N HIS A 164 -6.62 7.25 11.57
CA HIS A 164 -5.20 7.55 11.33
C HIS A 164 -4.99 8.70 10.35
N TYR A 165 -5.97 8.97 9.46
CA TYR A 165 -5.87 10.07 8.52
C TYR A 165 -6.28 11.41 9.12
N PHE A 166 -7.31 11.41 9.99
CA PHE A 166 -7.98 12.63 10.41
C PHE A 166 -8.00 12.83 11.94
N GLY A 167 -7.43 11.92 12.71
CA GLY A 167 -7.47 11.95 14.17
C GLY A 167 -8.88 11.79 14.76
N GLY A 168 -9.83 11.27 13.96
CA GLY A 168 -11.23 11.09 14.32
C GLY A 168 -12.02 10.40 13.22
N PRO A 169 -13.36 10.36 13.30
CA PRO A 169 -14.19 9.84 12.21
C PRO A 169 -13.84 10.56 10.91
N SER A 170 -13.74 9.79 9.83
CA SER A 170 -13.42 10.35 8.50
C SER A 170 -14.37 11.49 8.18
N PRO A 171 -13.87 12.72 7.93
CA PRO A 171 -14.73 13.79 7.48
C PRO A 171 -15.38 13.36 6.16
N ASP A 172 -16.60 13.79 5.94
CA ASP A 172 -17.19 13.69 4.63
C ASP A 172 -16.34 14.54 3.67
N CYS A 173 -15.71 13.90 2.68
CA CYS A 173 -14.83 14.59 1.74
C CYS A 173 -15.57 15.67 0.93
N HIS A 174 -16.90 15.65 0.92
CA HIS A 174 -17.73 16.70 0.33
C HIS A 174 -17.64 18.03 1.09
N ASP A 175 -17.23 18.01 2.36
CA ASP A 175 -17.04 19.21 3.19
C ASP A 175 -15.64 19.80 3.09
N LEU A 176 -14.71 19.14 2.38
CA LEU A 176 -13.37 19.66 2.12
C LEU A 176 -13.44 20.75 1.05
N GLN A 177 -13.54 22.01 1.47
CA GLN A 177 -13.33 23.14 0.60
C GLN A 177 -11.83 23.26 0.32
N VAL A 178 -11.42 23.05 -0.94
CA VAL A 178 -10.08 23.41 -1.39
C VAL A 178 -10.00 24.94 -1.40
N PRO A 179 -9.11 25.58 -0.61
CA PRO A 179 -8.96 27.03 -0.68
C PRO A 179 -8.63 27.44 -2.12
N GLU A 180 -9.39 28.38 -2.66
CA GLU A 180 -9.03 29.00 -3.96
C GLU A 180 -7.65 29.65 -3.82
N GLY A 181 -6.67 29.22 -4.62
CA GLY A 181 -5.36 29.86 -4.71
C GLY A 181 -4.16 29.05 -4.20
N HIS A 182 -4.27 27.75 -3.96
CA HIS A 182 -3.08 26.89 -3.86
C HIS A 182 -2.61 26.49 -5.26
N ASP A 183 -1.91 27.40 -5.92
CA ASP A 183 -0.95 27.06 -6.98
C ASP A 183 0.21 26.34 -6.26
N GLY A 184 0.36 25.04 -6.55
CA GLY A 184 1.21 24.14 -5.79
C GLY A 184 2.66 24.60 -5.67
N GLU A 185 2.99 25.20 -4.55
CA GLU A 185 4.32 25.20 -3.97
C GLU A 185 4.32 24.16 -2.85
N CYS A 186 4.92 23.00 -3.16
CA CYS A 186 5.35 22.01 -2.19
C CYS A 186 6.78 22.29 -1.77
#